data_cd1b5615f36e7a097c86db4861b6d0d2
#
_entry.id   cd1b5615f36e7a097c86db4861b6d0d2
#
_cell.length_a   1.000
_cell.length_b   1.000
_cell.length_c   1.000
_cell.angle_alpha   90.00
_cell.angle_beta   90.00
_cell.angle_gamma   90.00
#
_symmetry.space_group_name_H-M   'P 1'
#
loop_
_entity.id
_entity.type
_entity.pdbx_description
1 polymer ?
#
loop_
_entity_poly.entity_id
_entity_poly.type
_entity_poly.pdbx_seq_one_letter_code
_entity_poly.pdbx_strand_id
1 'polypeptide(L)'
;MCCVRGGERTSSHDFVRDAVYHIIRESCRHAHRERTSFLPSSEPGGRGGRVDIVIPDAAVGHTLVDVVVVDPTRRDLVERVAKRDVVAGTDAERRKETHYRDRAIGTRFVPFALETYGALSDRSDHFLVQL
;
A
#
# COMPACT_ATOMS: atom_id res chain seq x y z
N MET A 1 12.37 26.21 9.96
CA MET A 1 13.11 25.12 9.28
C MET A 1 12.19 23.93 9.12
N CYS A 2 11.39 23.98 8.11
CA CYS A 2 10.35 22.98 7.89
C CYS A 2 10.66 22.08 6.72
N CYS A 3 10.77 20.80 7.02
CA CYS A 3 10.19 19.72 6.23
C CYS A 3 10.70 19.49 4.81
N VAL A 4 11.99 19.40 4.64
CA VAL A 4 12.58 18.70 3.49
C VAL A 4 12.24 17.19 3.54
N ARG A 5 11.94 16.65 4.74
CA ARG A 5 11.63 15.21 4.94
C ARG A 5 10.25 14.76 4.45
N GLY A 6 9.30 15.65 4.29
CA GLY A 6 7.95 15.29 3.80
C GLY A 6 7.92 15.00 2.30
N GLY A 7 8.70 15.74 1.50
CA GLY A 7 8.76 15.58 0.06
C GLY A 7 9.44 14.28 -0.38
N GLU A 8 10.49 13.85 0.30
CA GLU A 8 11.20 12.61 -0.02
C GLU A 8 10.34 11.36 0.19
N ARG A 9 9.55 11.33 1.26
CA ARG A 9 8.62 10.21 1.53
C ARG A 9 7.53 10.12 0.48
N THR A 10 6.96 11.25 0.09
CA THR A 10 5.95 11.31 -0.97
C THR A 10 6.53 10.88 -2.31
N SER A 11 7.74 11.35 -2.63
CA SER A 11 8.43 10.97 -3.87
C SER A 11 8.73 9.48 -3.94
N SER A 12 9.21 8.88 -2.85
CA SER A 12 9.47 7.44 -2.80
C SER A 12 8.19 6.62 -2.90
N HIS A 13 7.14 7.05 -2.23
CA HIS A 13 5.82 6.43 -2.32
C HIS A 13 5.29 6.47 -3.75
N ASP A 14 5.32 7.64 -4.40
CA ASP A 14 4.80 7.82 -5.76
C ASP A 14 5.60 7.00 -6.77
N PHE A 15 6.91 6.93 -6.61
CA PHE A 15 7.76 6.09 -7.44
C PHE A 15 7.39 4.59 -7.33
N VAL A 16 7.23 4.08 -6.12
CA VAL A 16 6.86 2.68 -5.88
C VAL A 16 5.44 2.41 -6.40
N ARG A 17 4.48 3.29 -6.12
CA ARG A 17 3.13 3.20 -6.66
C ARG A 17 3.13 3.09 -8.18
N ASP A 18 3.87 3.95 -8.85
CA ASP A 18 3.93 3.98 -10.31
C ASP A 18 4.63 2.73 -10.88
N ALA A 19 5.67 2.25 -10.23
CA ALA A 19 6.33 1.00 -10.61
C ALA A 19 5.36 -0.20 -10.49
N VAL A 20 4.65 -0.33 -9.38
CA VAL A 20 3.64 -1.37 -9.17
C VAL A 20 2.51 -1.26 -10.21
N TYR A 21 2.04 -0.04 -10.48
CA TYR A 21 1.05 0.20 -11.50
C TYR A 21 1.50 -0.29 -12.88
N HIS A 22 2.73 0.00 -13.29
CA HIS A 22 3.27 -0.46 -14.57
C HIS A 22 3.38 -1.99 -14.64
N ILE A 23 3.84 -2.65 -13.58
CA ILE A 23 3.89 -4.12 -13.50
C ILE A 23 2.48 -4.72 -13.70
N ILE A 24 1.46 -4.16 -13.03
CA ILE A 24 0.08 -4.60 -13.20
C ILE A 24 -0.38 -4.44 -14.65
N ARG A 25 -0.07 -3.31 -15.26
CA ARG A 25 -0.45 -3.05 -16.66
C ARG A 25 0.26 -3.98 -17.64
N GLU A 26 1.52 -4.28 -17.41
CA GLU A 26 2.28 -5.23 -18.23
C GLU A 26 1.77 -6.67 -18.11
N SER A 27 1.17 -7.04 -16.98
CA SER A 27 0.48 -8.31 -16.80
C SER A 27 -0.89 -8.40 -17.51
N CYS A 28 -1.18 -7.48 -18.42
CA CYS A 28 -2.44 -7.39 -19.19
C CYS A 28 -3.68 -7.09 -18.34
N ARG A 29 -3.52 -6.56 -17.14
CA ARG A 29 -4.65 -6.15 -16.29
C ARG A 29 -4.97 -4.67 -16.46
N HIS A 30 -6.25 -4.36 -16.42
CA HIS A 30 -6.67 -2.97 -16.32
C HIS A 30 -6.42 -2.47 -14.90
N ALA A 31 -5.92 -1.25 -14.77
CA ALA A 31 -5.70 -0.62 -13.48
C ALA A 31 -5.89 0.89 -13.59
N HIS A 32 -6.28 1.50 -12.47
CA HIS A 32 -6.43 2.95 -12.34
C HIS A 32 -5.64 3.44 -11.13
N ARG A 33 -4.91 4.54 -11.30
CA ARG A 33 -4.17 5.18 -10.21
C ARG A 33 -5.01 6.23 -9.49
N GLU A 34 -4.74 6.40 -8.20
CA GLU A 34 -5.21 7.53 -7.39
C GLU A 34 -6.72 7.79 -7.47
N ARG A 35 -7.50 6.74 -7.28
CA ARG A 35 -8.95 6.90 -7.21
C ARG A 35 -9.37 7.46 -5.85
N THR A 36 -9.87 8.68 -5.86
CA THR A 36 -10.53 9.29 -4.71
C THR A 36 -11.94 8.76 -4.53
N SER A 37 -12.41 8.78 -3.30
CA SER A 37 -13.78 8.36 -2.93
C SER A 37 -14.12 6.89 -3.22
N PHE A 38 -13.12 6.05 -3.44
CA PHE A 38 -13.33 4.63 -3.67
C PHE A 38 -13.70 3.87 -2.39
N LEU A 39 -13.16 4.32 -1.26
CA LEU A 39 -13.50 3.81 0.05
C LEU A 39 -14.50 4.76 0.74
N PRO A 40 -15.50 4.24 1.45
CA PRO A 40 -16.39 5.08 2.25
C PRO A 40 -15.60 5.93 3.24
N SER A 41 -16.11 7.12 3.54
CA SER A 41 -15.54 7.93 4.62
C SER A 41 -15.74 7.24 5.97
N SER A 42 -14.77 7.36 6.86
CA SER A 42 -14.91 6.94 8.26
C SER A 42 -15.80 7.89 9.08
N GLU A 43 -16.07 9.09 8.56
CA GLU A 43 -16.89 10.11 9.21
C GLU A 43 -18.13 10.45 8.37
N PRO A 44 -19.28 10.71 8.98
CA PRO A 44 -20.48 11.17 8.26
C PRO A 44 -20.19 12.48 7.52
N GLY A 45 -20.38 12.50 6.20
CA GLY A 45 -20.14 13.67 5.36
C GLY A 45 -18.67 13.91 5.02
N GLY A 46 -17.75 13.05 5.47
CA GLY A 46 -16.35 13.11 5.12
C GLY A 46 -16.06 12.70 3.68
N ARG A 47 -14.91 13.10 3.17
CA ARG A 47 -14.43 12.61 1.85
C ARG A 47 -14.02 11.15 1.97
N GLY A 48 -14.39 10.33 1.00
CA GLY A 48 -13.96 8.94 0.91
C GLY A 48 -12.43 8.82 0.85
N GLY A 49 -11.92 7.69 1.32
CA GLY A 49 -10.49 7.40 1.28
C GLY A 49 -9.96 7.28 -0.14
N ARG A 50 -8.76 7.81 -0.37
CA ARG A 50 -8.02 7.61 -1.61
C ARG A 50 -7.35 6.24 -1.59
N VAL A 51 -7.39 5.55 -2.71
CA VAL A 51 -6.67 4.30 -2.94
C VAL A 51 -5.64 4.53 -4.03
N ASP A 52 -4.45 4.00 -3.85
CA ASP A 52 -3.35 4.24 -4.79
C ASP A 52 -3.58 3.59 -6.15
N ILE A 53 -4.03 2.32 -6.16
CA ILE A 53 -4.31 1.59 -7.39
C ILE A 53 -5.61 0.79 -7.23
N VAL A 54 -6.46 0.83 -8.24
CA VAL A 54 -7.69 0.03 -8.34
C VAL A 54 -7.59 -0.88 -9.56
N ILE A 55 -7.75 -2.17 -9.34
CA ILE A 55 -7.78 -3.18 -10.40
C ILE A 55 -9.22 -3.72 -10.46
N PRO A 56 -9.97 -3.43 -11.54
CA PRO A 56 -11.28 -4.06 -11.76
C PRO A 56 -11.12 -5.57 -11.92
N ASP A 57 -11.94 -6.33 -11.21
CA ASP A 57 -11.94 -7.79 -11.26
C ASP A 57 -13.39 -8.29 -11.36
N ALA A 58 -13.67 -9.11 -12.36
CA ALA A 58 -15.01 -9.59 -12.60
C ALA A 58 -15.52 -10.56 -11.50
N ALA A 59 -14.61 -11.25 -10.81
CA ALA A 59 -14.97 -12.24 -9.79
C ALA A 59 -15.21 -11.62 -8.42
N VAL A 60 -14.40 -10.63 -8.05
CA VAL A 60 -14.42 -10.02 -6.69
C VAL A 60 -14.81 -8.55 -6.71
N GLY A 61 -15.21 -8.03 -7.88
CA GLY A 61 -15.53 -6.63 -8.09
C GLY A 61 -14.30 -5.77 -8.32
N HIS A 62 -13.48 -5.55 -7.29
CA HIS A 62 -12.27 -4.74 -7.39
C HIS A 62 -11.20 -5.27 -6.44
N THR A 63 -9.94 -5.16 -6.87
CA THR A 63 -8.78 -5.28 -5.99
C THR A 63 -8.22 -3.88 -5.76
N LEU A 64 -8.14 -3.49 -4.50
CA LEU A 64 -7.62 -2.21 -4.06
C LEU A 64 -6.19 -2.40 -3.55
N VAL A 65 -5.23 -1.71 -4.14
CA VAL A 65 -3.83 -1.76 -3.70
C VAL A 65 -3.46 -0.41 -3.09
N ASP A 66 -2.96 -0.44 -1.87
CA ASP A 66 -2.52 0.73 -1.13
C ASP A 66 -1.05 0.57 -0.76
N VAL A 67 -0.21 1.41 -1.32
CA VAL A 67 1.24 1.33 -1.20
C VAL A 67 1.71 1.99 0.09
N VAL A 68 2.65 1.38 0.77
CA VAL A 68 3.34 1.98 1.90
C VAL A 68 4.85 1.71 1.81
N VAL A 69 5.62 2.78 1.90
CA VAL A 69 7.08 2.70 2.01
C VAL A 69 7.45 3.00 3.47
N VAL A 70 8.14 2.08 4.10
CA VAL A 70 8.47 2.17 5.52
C VAL A 70 9.98 2.12 5.74
N ASP A 71 10.46 2.96 6.64
CA ASP A 71 11.86 2.97 7.07
C ASP A 71 12.04 1.99 8.24
N PRO A 72 12.79 0.88 8.05
CA PRO A 72 13.01 -0.10 9.09
C PRO A 72 13.96 0.39 10.20
N THR A 73 14.67 1.49 9.97
CA THR A 73 15.62 2.06 10.97
C THR A 73 14.93 2.97 12.00
N ARG A 74 13.63 3.12 11.94
CA ARG A 74 12.89 3.88 12.95
C ARG A 74 13.14 3.33 14.33
N ARG A 75 13.28 4.23 15.33
CA ARG A 75 13.62 3.88 16.71
C ARG A 75 12.69 2.85 17.35
N ASP A 76 11.40 2.92 17.02
CA ASP A 76 10.36 2.01 17.51
C ASP A 76 10.41 0.61 16.88
N LEU A 77 11.15 0.45 15.78
CA LEU A 77 11.23 -0.80 15.02
C LEU A 77 12.61 -1.45 15.06
N VAL A 78 13.68 -0.69 15.30
CA VAL A 78 15.07 -1.12 15.09
C VAL A 78 15.44 -2.40 15.87
N GLU A 79 14.98 -2.55 17.09
CA GLU A 79 15.25 -3.75 17.90
C GLU A 79 14.54 -5.01 17.35
N ARG A 80 13.38 -4.83 16.77
CA ARG A 80 12.58 -5.91 16.19
C ARG A 80 13.09 -6.31 14.81
N VAL A 81 13.47 -5.32 14.02
CA VAL A 81 14.07 -5.51 12.68
C VAL A 81 15.41 -6.21 12.78
N ALA A 82 16.22 -5.92 13.80
CA ALA A 82 17.48 -6.61 14.04
C ALA A 82 17.34 -8.14 14.29
N LYS A 83 16.14 -8.59 14.63
CA LYS A 83 15.86 -10.01 14.95
C LYS A 83 15.11 -10.75 13.83
N ARG A 84 14.47 -10.03 12.92
CA ARG A 84 13.67 -10.61 11.82
C ARG A 84 13.66 -9.67 10.63
N ASP A 85 13.78 -10.24 9.45
CA ASP A 85 13.61 -9.52 8.19
C ASP A 85 12.15 -9.08 8.00
N VAL A 86 11.97 -7.96 7.30
CA VAL A 86 10.66 -7.46 6.83
C VAL A 86 9.64 -7.16 7.94
N VAL A 87 10.07 -6.97 9.17
CA VAL A 87 9.16 -6.65 10.29
C VAL A 87 8.45 -5.32 10.07
N ALA A 88 9.18 -4.31 9.60
CA ALA A 88 8.63 -2.98 9.38
C ALA A 88 7.54 -3.00 8.28
N GLY A 89 7.78 -3.71 7.19
CA GLY A 89 6.83 -3.92 6.11
C GLY A 89 5.57 -4.64 6.59
N THR A 90 5.73 -5.74 7.31
CA THR A 90 4.61 -6.53 7.86
C THR A 90 3.77 -5.72 8.85
N ASP A 91 4.39 -4.94 9.71
CA ASP A 91 3.67 -4.06 10.64
C ASP A 91 2.89 -2.96 9.91
N ALA A 92 3.48 -2.38 8.86
CA ALA A 92 2.82 -1.38 8.03
C ALA A 92 1.59 -1.94 7.31
N GLU A 93 1.69 -3.15 6.74
CA GLU A 93 0.56 -3.86 6.12
C GLU A 93 -0.57 -4.08 7.12
N ARG A 94 -0.26 -4.58 8.30
CA ARG A 94 -1.24 -4.84 9.34
C ARG A 94 -1.97 -3.57 9.78
N ARG A 95 -1.27 -2.44 9.91
CA ARG A 95 -1.89 -1.14 10.20
C ARG A 95 -2.84 -0.70 9.09
N LYS A 96 -2.45 -0.83 7.83
CA LYS A 96 -3.29 -0.52 6.67
C LYS A 96 -4.52 -1.42 6.63
N GLU A 97 -4.36 -2.70 6.81
CA GLU A 97 -5.45 -3.66 6.83
C GLU A 97 -6.46 -3.36 7.95
N THR A 98 -5.99 -3.05 9.16
CA THR A 98 -6.85 -2.66 10.26
C THR A 98 -7.60 -1.36 9.97
N HIS A 99 -6.92 -0.37 9.39
CA HIS A 99 -7.51 0.93 9.06
C HIS A 99 -8.61 0.83 7.99
N TYR A 100 -8.46 -0.09 7.04
CA TYR A 100 -9.40 -0.23 5.92
C TYR A 100 -10.37 -1.41 6.04
N ARG A 101 -10.24 -2.24 7.06
CA ARG A 101 -11.03 -3.47 7.22
C ARG A 101 -12.53 -3.26 7.07
N ASP A 102 -13.08 -2.27 7.75
CA ASP A 102 -14.52 -2.00 7.75
C ASP A 102 -14.98 -1.19 6.54
N ARG A 103 -14.05 -0.66 5.76
CA ARG A 103 -14.30 0.25 4.64
C ARG A 103 -14.17 -0.43 3.29
N ALA A 104 -13.47 -1.55 3.22
CA ALA A 104 -13.23 -2.33 2.00
C ALA A 104 -14.13 -3.56 1.90
N ILE A 105 -15.31 -3.52 2.50
CA ILE A 105 -16.27 -4.63 2.49
C ILE A 105 -16.67 -4.98 1.06
N GLY A 106 -16.56 -6.25 0.70
CA GLY A 106 -16.91 -6.73 -0.64
C GLY A 106 -15.85 -6.48 -1.72
N THR A 107 -14.66 -6.01 -1.33
CA THR A 107 -13.52 -5.84 -2.22
C THR A 107 -12.29 -6.55 -1.67
N ARG A 108 -11.36 -6.94 -2.55
CA ARG A 108 -10.06 -7.44 -2.12
C ARG A 108 -9.16 -6.26 -1.82
N PHE A 109 -8.67 -6.14 -0.60
CA PHE A 109 -7.71 -5.12 -0.21
C PHE A 109 -6.31 -5.71 -0.08
N VAL A 110 -5.33 -5.09 -0.76
CA VAL A 110 -3.93 -5.52 -0.76
C VAL A 110 -3.07 -4.35 -0.25
N PRO A 111 -2.64 -4.36 1.01
CA PRO A 111 -1.60 -3.46 1.46
C PRO A 111 -0.27 -3.90 0.84
N PHE A 112 0.34 -3.03 0.04
CA PHE A 112 1.62 -3.29 -0.60
C PHE A 112 2.73 -2.57 0.15
N ALA A 113 3.52 -3.31 0.92
CA ALA A 113 4.55 -2.74 1.78
C ALA A 113 5.96 -3.03 1.25
N LEU A 114 6.75 -1.96 1.15
CA LEU A 114 8.16 -2.00 0.77
C LEU A 114 8.98 -1.27 1.83
N GLU A 115 10.05 -1.88 2.29
CA GLU A 115 11.04 -1.20 3.12
C GLU A 115 11.99 -0.35 2.27
N THR A 116 12.48 0.77 2.82
CA THR A 116 13.33 1.72 2.09
C THR A 116 14.60 1.09 1.49
N TYR A 117 15.04 -0.03 2.01
CA TYR A 117 16.18 -0.79 1.47
C TYR A 117 15.79 -1.86 0.44
N GLY A 118 14.54 -1.88 0.00
CA GLY A 118 14.07 -2.73 -1.10
C GLY A 118 13.47 -4.07 -0.67
N ALA A 119 13.34 -4.35 0.62
CA ALA A 119 12.69 -5.59 1.09
C ALA A 119 11.17 -5.47 0.94
N LEU A 120 10.57 -6.42 0.23
CA LEU A 120 9.13 -6.59 0.13
C LEU A 120 8.60 -7.44 1.30
N SER A 121 7.42 -7.10 1.79
CA SER A 121 6.70 -8.01 2.67
C SER A 121 6.25 -9.27 1.93
N ASP A 122 6.03 -10.36 2.64
CA ASP A 122 5.60 -11.64 2.05
C ASP A 122 4.30 -11.50 1.25
N ARG A 123 3.35 -10.68 1.71
CA ARG A 123 2.09 -10.44 1.01
C ARG A 123 2.28 -9.64 -0.27
N SER A 124 3.19 -8.67 -0.25
CA SER A 124 3.52 -7.84 -1.42
C SER A 124 4.22 -8.68 -2.49
N ASP A 125 5.17 -9.52 -2.07
CA ASP A 125 5.84 -10.48 -2.96
C ASP A 125 4.83 -11.47 -3.57
N HIS A 126 4.00 -12.08 -2.74
CA HIS A 126 2.97 -12.99 -3.19
C HIS A 126 1.98 -12.34 -4.17
N PHE A 127 1.61 -11.08 -3.93
CA PHE A 127 0.75 -10.34 -4.84
C PHE A 127 1.39 -10.17 -6.22
N LEU A 128 2.68 -9.81 -6.28
CA LEU A 128 3.40 -9.68 -7.56
C LEU A 128 3.50 -10.99 -8.33
N VAL A 129 3.71 -12.10 -7.62
CA VAL A 129 3.78 -13.44 -8.23
C VAL A 129 2.43 -13.88 -8.82
N GLN A 130 1.31 -13.36 -8.32
CA GLN A 130 -0.04 -13.68 -8.79
C GLN A 130 -0.52 -12.80 -9.98
N LEU A 131 0.25 -11.79 -10.35
CA LEU A 131 -0.08 -10.95 -11.50
C LEU A 131 0.16 -11.68 -12.82
#